data_7a834fc7d012d4c3eaa297113008a8b6
#
_entry.id   7a834fc7d012d4c3eaa297113008a8b6
#
_cell.length_a   1.000
_cell.length_b   1.000
_cell.length_c   1.000
_cell.angle_alpha   90.00
_cell.angle_beta   90.00
_cell.angle_gamma   90.00
#
_symmetry.space_group_name_H-M   'P 1'
#
loop_
_entity.id
_entity.type
_entity.pdbx_description
1 polymer ?
#
loop_
_entity_poly.entity_id
_entity_poly.type
_entity_poly.pdbx_seq_one_letter_code
_entity_poly.pdbx_strand_id
1 'polypeptide(L)'
;MARYGRLLTDAQWVKIRPCLPRPPRHRHGGRPRADDRKGLEGILWILRSGARWQDLPEEFPSPSTCWRRLRDWEEQGVWLTIWRTFLGELNERQQLNWSEAFLDGSFAPAKKGAPAVGKTKRGKGTKWMVVVDGQGLPLGNQVYAASPHEVGLAEATLAAIRVPGRGRGGRPRQKPARVIADRGYDSDPLRCRLARRRIELIAPHRRNRSKPPTQDGRALRRYRRRWIVERTIAWLGNYRRLVTRWDRSLTIYQGFFHIACFMIVLRRVLK
;
A
#
# COMPACT_ATOMS: atom_id res chain seq x y z
N MET A 1 -16.82 13.26 -25.26
CA MET A 1 -16.51 12.33 -24.16
C MET A 1 -15.01 12.10 -24.18
N ALA A 2 -14.29 12.45 -23.10
CA ALA A 2 -12.85 12.20 -23.02
C ALA A 2 -12.63 10.67 -23.02
N ARG A 3 -12.01 10.15 -24.09
CA ARG A 3 -11.53 8.76 -24.13
C ARG A 3 -10.47 8.64 -23.04
N TYR A 4 -10.82 8.06 -21.92
CA TYR A 4 -9.81 7.64 -20.94
C TYR A 4 -8.91 6.63 -21.65
N GLY A 5 -7.66 6.99 -21.89
CA GLY A 5 -6.68 6.08 -22.48
C GLY A 5 -6.64 4.75 -21.71
N ARG A 6 -6.17 3.68 -22.32
CA ARG A 6 -6.10 2.33 -21.71
C ARG A 6 -5.56 2.43 -20.28
N LEU A 7 -6.34 2.00 -19.31
CA LEU A 7 -5.99 2.02 -17.89
C LEU A 7 -4.91 1.00 -17.58
N LEU A 8 -4.87 -0.09 -18.36
CA LEU A 8 -3.84 -1.12 -18.34
C LEU A 8 -3.23 -1.29 -19.73
N THR A 9 -1.90 -1.23 -19.82
CA THR A 9 -1.19 -1.65 -21.03
C THR A 9 -1.23 -3.17 -21.18
N ASP A 10 -0.98 -3.67 -22.40
CA ASP A 10 -0.91 -5.13 -22.62
C ASP A 10 0.23 -5.76 -21.82
N ALA A 11 1.38 -5.10 -21.71
CA ALA A 11 2.51 -5.54 -20.90
C ALA A 11 2.15 -5.66 -19.42
N GLN A 12 1.39 -4.69 -18.86
CA GLN A 12 0.89 -4.76 -17.50
C GLN A 12 -0.08 -5.91 -17.31
N TRP A 13 -1.00 -6.10 -18.25
CA TRP A 13 -1.97 -7.19 -18.19
C TRP A 13 -1.31 -8.57 -18.24
N VAL A 14 -0.35 -8.78 -19.12
CA VAL A 14 0.43 -10.03 -19.23
C VAL A 14 1.08 -10.39 -17.89
N LYS A 15 1.57 -9.41 -17.15
CA LYS A 15 2.15 -9.62 -15.81
C LYS A 15 1.11 -9.91 -14.73
N ILE A 16 -0.07 -9.29 -14.77
CA ILE A 16 -1.12 -9.43 -13.76
C ILE A 16 -1.90 -10.72 -13.94
N ARG A 17 -2.27 -11.05 -15.18
CA ARG A 17 -3.18 -12.17 -15.53
C ARG A 17 -2.82 -13.51 -14.88
N PRO A 18 -1.55 -13.95 -14.85
CA PRO A 18 -1.18 -15.23 -14.23
C PRO A 18 -1.45 -15.31 -12.72
N CYS A 19 -1.53 -14.16 -12.05
CA CYS A 19 -1.76 -14.07 -10.61
C CYS A 19 -3.25 -14.07 -10.25
N LEU A 20 -4.15 -13.94 -11.23
CA LEU A 20 -5.60 -13.96 -10.99
C LEU A 20 -6.12 -15.38 -10.81
N PRO A 21 -7.13 -15.59 -9.96
CA PRO A 21 -7.73 -16.89 -9.76
C PRO A 21 -8.41 -17.38 -11.05
N ARG A 22 -8.25 -18.67 -11.32
CA ARG A 22 -8.97 -19.29 -12.44
C ARG A 22 -10.48 -19.20 -12.20
N PRO A 23 -11.28 -18.86 -13.21
CA PRO A 23 -12.73 -18.84 -13.05
C PRO A 23 -13.24 -20.25 -12.69
N PRO A 24 -14.22 -20.34 -11.78
CA PRO A 24 -14.85 -21.63 -11.48
C PRO A 24 -15.49 -22.19 -12.74
N ARG A 25 -15.39 -23.51 -12.93
CA ARG A 25 -16.10 -24.22 -13.99
C ARG A 25 -17.57 -24.34 -13.57
N HIS A 26 -18.46 -23.66 -14.28
CA HIS A 26 -19.91 -23.84 -14.06
C HIS A 26 -20.36 -25.12 -14.76
N ARG A 27 -20.88 -26.11 -14.00
CA ARG A 27 -21.41 -27.37 -14.53
C ARG A 27 -22.72 -27.21 -15.31
N HIS A 28 -23.50 -26.17 -15.01
CA HIS A 28 -24.87 -26.06 -15.48
C HIS A 28 -25.15 -24.83 -16.38
N GLY A 29 -24.14 -24.33 -17.09
CA GLY A 29 -24.30 -23.14 -17.89
C GLY A 29 -24.54 -21.86 -17.07
N GLY A 30 -25.04 -20.82 -17.66
CA GLY A 30 -25.33 -19.54 -17.04
C GLY A 30 -24.73 -18.37 -17.83
N ARG A 31 -24.99 -17.13 -17.37
CA ARG A 31 -24.45 -15.94 -18.04
C ARG A 31 -22.92 -15.99 -18.04
N PRO A 32 -22.26 -15.80 -19.20
CA PRO A 32 -20.80 -15.77 -19.28
C PRO A 32 -20.19 -14.78 -18.27
N ARG A 33 -19.09 -15.19 -17.65
CA ARG A 33 -18.35 -14.33 -16.71
C ARG A 33 -17.83 -13.10 -17.45
N ALA A 34 -18.03 -11.93 -16.87
CA ALA A 34 -17.47 -10.70 -17.41
C ALA A 34 -15.92 -10.80 -17.46
N ASP A 35 -15.33 -10.22 -18.49
CA ASP A 35 -13.89 -10.21 -18.72
C ASP A 35 -13.11 -9.64 -17.52
N ASP A 36 -12.06 -10.32 -17.08
CA ASP A 36 -11.30 -9.97 -15.89
C ASP A 36 -10.44 -8.71 -16.09
N ARG A 37 -9.95 -8.49 -17.32
CA ARG A 37 -9.18 -7.28 -17.66
C ARG A 37 -10.09 -6.06 -17.61
N LYS A 38 -11.23 -6.10 -18.28
CA LYS A 38 -12.21 -5.02 -18.24
C LYS A 38 -12.72 -4.76 -16.82
N GLY A 39 -12.90 -5.81 -16.02
CA GLY A 39 -13.26 -5.69 -14.62
C GLY A 39 -12.20 -4.96 -13.80
N LEU A 40 -10.91 -5.30 -13.98
CA LEU A 40 -9.81 -4.60 -13.32
C LEU A 40 -9.66 -3.16 -13.83
N GLU A 41 -9.84 -2.91 -15.13
CA GLU A 41 -9.81 -1.56 -15.70
C GLU A 41 -10.94 -0.69 -15.11
N GLY A 42 -12.16 -1.23 -14.95
CA GLY A 42 -13.25 -0.53 -14.26
C GLY A 42 -12.93 -0.21 -12.79
N ILE A 43 -12.31 -1.14 -12.06
CA ILE A 43 -11.83 -0.90 -10.69
C ILE A 43 -10.77 0.19 -10.67
N LEU A 44 -9.80 0.17 -11.60
CA LEU A 44 -8.76 1.19 -11.73
C LEU A 44 -9.33 2.55 -12.11
N TRP A 45 -10.38 2.59 -12.91
CA TRP A 45 -11.08 3.84 -13.25
C TRP A 45 -11.67 4.49 -12.00
N ILE A 46 -12.42 3.73 -11.18
CA ILE A 46 -12.96 4.20 -9.89
C ILE A 46 -11.83 4.64 -8.96
N LEU A 47 -10.76 3.84 -8.85
CA LEU A 47 -9.62 4.14 -7.99
C LEU A 47 -8.94 5.46 -8.36
N ARG A 48 -8.74 5.72 -9.65
CA ARG A 48 -8.08 6.94 -10.15
C ARG A 48 -8.99 8.16 -10.14
N SER A 49 -10.22 8.01 -10.60
CA SER A 49 -11.18 9.14 -10.70
C SER A 49 -11.73 9.56 -9.34
N GLY A 50 -11.87 8.61 -8.39
CA GLY A 50 -12.58 8.82 -7.13
C GLY A 50 -14.11 8.89 -7.30
N ALA A 51 -14.63 8.62 -8.49
CA ALA A 51 -16.04 8.68 -8.83
C ALA A 51 -16.89 7.65 -8.05
N ARG A 52 -18.20 7.85 -8.03
CA ARG A 52 -19.14 6.87 -7.45
C ARG A 52 -19.19 5.64 -8.35
N TRP A 53 -19.47 4.48 -7.78
CA TRP A 53 -19.61 3.24 -8.55
C TRP A 53 -20.67 3.33 -9.66
N GLN A 54 -21.76 4.03 -9.40
CA GLN A 54 -22.84 4.23 -10.40
C GLN A 54 -22.42 5.07 -11.60
N ASP A 55 -21.34 5.84 -11.49
CA ASP A 55 -20.81 6.69 -12.57
C ASP A 55 -19.79 5.92 -13.45
N LEU A 56 -19.60 4.61 -13.20
CA LEU A 56 -18.69 3.78 -13.99
C LEU A 56 -19.18 3.72 -15.46
N PRO A 57 -18.31 4.06 -16.44
CA PRO A 57 -18.67 4.02 -17.84
C PRO A 57 -19.14 2.63 -18.32
N GLU A 58 -20.08 2.62 -19.29
CA GLU A 58 -20.71 1.40 -19.83
C GLU A 58 -19.73 0.47 -20.57
N GLU A 59 -18.57 0.98 -20.98
CA GLU A 59 -17.50 0.18 -21.59
C GLU A 59 -16.91 -0.88 -20.65
N PHE A 60 -17.10 -0.70 -19.32
CA PHE A 60 -16.68 -1.63 -18.28
C PHE A 60 -17.85 -2.55 -17.86
N PRO A 61 -17.57 -3.69 -17.19
CA PRO A 61 -18.61 -4.48 -16.56
C PRO A 61 -19.43 -3.64 -15.57
N SER A 62 -20.65 -4.09 -15.25
CA SER A 62 -21.54 -3.36 -14.35
C SER A 62 -20.85 -2.98 -13.03
N PRO A 63 -21.24 -1.85 -12.43
CA PRO A 63 -20.69 -1.40 -11.14
C PRO A 63 -20.70 -2.48 -10.06
N SER A 64 -21.80 -3.24 -9.97
CA SER A 64 -21.94 -4.33 -9.00
C SER A 64 -20.98 -5.49 -9.29
N THR A 65 -20.68 -5.77 -10.55
CA THR A 65 -19.69 -6.80 -10.95
C THR A 65 -18.28 -6.38 -10.57
N CYS A 66 -17.89 -5.15 -10.89
CA CYS A 66 -16.57 -4.61 -10.54
C CYS A 66 -16.40 -4.53 -9.03
N TRP A 67 -17.41 -4.04 -8.29
CA TRP A 67 -17.36 -3.94 -6.84
C TRP A 67 -17.22 -5.31 -6.16
N ARG A 68 -18.05 -6.32 -6.58
CA ARG A 68 -17.93 -7.69 -6.05
C ARG A 68 -16.57 -8.28 -6.35
N ARG A 69 -16.04 -8.09 -7.55
CA ARG A 69 -14.72 -8.59 -7.95
C ARG A 69 -13.60 -7.97 -7.12
N LEU A 70 -13.66 -6.66 -6.86
CA LEU A 70 -12.71 -5.99 -5.97
C LEU A 70 -12.74 -6.61 -4.56
N ARG A 71 -13.94 -6.80 -4.00
CA ARG A 71 -14.15 -7.40 -2.68
C ARG A 71 -13.64 -8.84 -2.64
N ASP A 72 -14.13 -9.69 -3.52
CA ASP A 72 -13.87 -11.13 -3.49
C ASP A 72 -12.37 -11.42 -3.69
N TRP A 73 -11.70 -10.66 -4.54
CA TRP A 73 -10.27 -10.81 -4.76
C TRP A 73 -9.43 -10.22 -3.60
N GLU A 74 -9.93 -9.22 -2.88
CA GLU A 74 -9.28 -8.78 -1.64
C GLU A 74 -9.43 -9.83 -0.53
N GLU A 75 -10.64 -10.35 -0.32
CA GLU A 75 -10.92 -11.38 0.68
C GLU A 75 -10.10 -12.66 0.44
N GLN A 76 -9.86 -13.02 -0.82
CA GLN A 76 -8.99 -14.12 -1.23
C GLN A 76 -7.49 -13.77 -1.18
N GLY A 77 -7.12 -12.54 -0.84
CA GLY A 77 -5.73 -12.08 -0.78
C GLY A 77 -5.04 -11.94 -2.14
N VAL A 78 -5.80 -11.90 -3.24
CA VAL A 78 -5.25 -11.85 -4.61
C VAL A 78 -4.43 -10.59 -4.84
N TRP A 79 -4.96 -9.41 -4.43
CA TRP A 79 -4.26 -8.14 -4.63
C TRP A 79 -2.92 -8.09 -3.89
N LEU A 80 -2.91 -8.60 -2.66
CA LEU A 80 -1.70 -8.69 -1.85
C LEU A 80 -0.70 -9.70 -2.46
N THR A 81 -1.19 -10.81 -3.02
CA THR A 81 -0.36 -11.80 -3.71
C THR A 81 0.30 -11.20 -4.95
N ILE A 82 -0.46 -10.47 -5.79
CA ILE A 82 0.08 -9.76 -6.96
C ILE A 82 1.19 -8.80 -6.54
N TRP A 83 0.92 -7.99 -5.52
CA TRP A 83 1.92 -7.03 -5.02
C TRP A 83 3.20 -7.72 -4.56
N ARG A 84 3.08 -8.78 -3.75
CA ARG A 84 4.22 -9.56 -3.26
C ARG A 84 4.98 -10.26 -4.39
N THR A 85 4.29 -10.78 -5.40
CA THR A 85 4.91 -11.39 -6.58
C THR A 85 5.82 -10.38 -7.29
N PHE A 86 5.34 -9.17 -7.53
CA PHE A 86 6.15 -8.13 -8.17
C PHE A 86 7.31 -7.65 -7.29
N LEU A 87 7.12 -7.56 -5.98
CA LEU A 87 8.22 -7.29 -5.05
C LEU A 87 9.25 -8.43 -5.06
N GLY A 88 8.81 -9.68 -5.16
CA GLY A 88 9.68 -10.86 -5.29
C GLY A 88 10.54 -10.76 -6.56
N GLU A 89 9.94 -10.46 -7.71
CA GLU A 89 10.65 -10.27 -8.97
C GLU A 89 11.71 -9.17 -8.88
N LEU A 90 11.39 -8.02 -8.27
CA LEU A 90 12.37 -6.95 -8.04
C LEU A 90 13.47 -7.35 -7.05
N ASN A 91 13.12 -8.15 -6.04
CA ASN A 91 14.09 -8.65 -5.07
C ASN A 91 15.09 -9.63 -5.72
N GLU A 92 14.62 -10.51 -6.60
CA GLU A 92 15.46 -11.41 -7.39
C GLU A 92 16.42 -10.65 -8.29
N ARG A 93 15.95 -9.58 -8.93
CA ARG A 93 16.76 -8.66 -9.75
C ARG A 93 17.65 -7.72 -8.94
N GLN A 94 17.67 -7.80 -7.59
CA GLN A 94 18.39 -6.89 -6.70
C GLN A 94 18.01 -5.42 -6.85
N GLN A 95 16.81 -5.14 -7.28
CA GLN A 95 16.28 -3.79 -7.51
C GLN A 95 15.54 -3.20 -6.29
N LEU A 96 15.50 -3.91 -5.15
CA LEU A 96 15.00 -3.37 -3.88
C LEU A 96 16.16 -2.93 -2.99
N ASN A 97 16.07 -1.72 -2.47
CA ASN A 97 17.06 -1.21 -1.53
C ASN A 97 16.69 -1.55 -0.08
N TRP A 98 17.35 -2.58 0.47
CA TRP A 98 17.13 -3.04 1.84
C TRP A 98 18.04 -2.38 2.88
N SER A 99 18.98 -1.55 2.47
CA SER A 99 19.87 -0.87 3.41
C SER A 99 19.13 0.12 4.30
N GLU A 100 18.04 0.69 3.76
CA GLU A 100 17.16 1.63 4.46
C GLU A 100 15.73 1.55 3.93
N ALA A 101 14.80 1.90 4.79
CA ALA A 101 13.39 2.08 4.45
C ALA A 101 12.87 3.36 5.10
N PHE A 102 11.79 3.89 4.58
CA PHE A 102 11.14 5.08 5.11
C PHE A 102 9.72 4.71 5.54
N LEU A 103 9.36 5.14 6.74
CA LEU A 103 8.04 4.90 7.32
C LEU A 103 7.33 6.23 7.54
N ASP A 104 6.09 6.31 7.10
CA ASP A 104 5.26 7.48 7.34
C ASP A 104 3.77 7.11 7.32
N GLY A 105 2.93 8.01 7.84
CA GLY A 105 1.49 7.88 7.84
C GLY A 105 0.81 9.01 7.07
N SER A 106 -0.40 8.74 6.60
CA SER A 106 -1.24 9.76 5.99
C SER A 106 -2.68 9.64 6.50
N PHE A 107 -3.36 10.78 6.60
CA PHE A 107 -4.74 10.86 7.02
C PHE A 107 -5.66 10.96 5.81
N ALA A 108 -6.65 10.07 5.72
CA ALA A 108 -7.73 10.14 4.75
C ALA A 108 -9.05 10.44 5.47
N PRO A 109 -9.69 11.60 5.21
CA PRO A 109 -10.99 11.91 5.79
C PRO A 109 -12.02 10.87 5.34
N ALA A 110 -12.88 10.44 6.27
CA ALA A 110 -13.95 9.49 5.99
C ALA A 110 -15.31 10.19 6.01
N LYS A 111 -16.08 10.01 4.94
CA LYS A 111 -17.41 10.61 4.81
C LYS A 111 -18.48 9.91 5.66
N LYS A 112 -18.23 8.64 6.02
CA LYS A 112 -19.17 7.82 6.80
C LYS A 112 -18.44 7.13 7.95
N GLY A 113 -19.15 6.81 9.03
CA GLY A 113 -18.66 5.91 10.07
C GLY A 113 -18.48 4.50 9.51
N ALA A 114 -17.37 3.84 9.88
CA ALA A 114 -17.02 2.51 9.39
C ALA A 114 -15.91 1.88 10.25
N PRO A 115 -15.63 0.58 10.15
CA PRO A 115 -14.44 -0.02 10.72
C PRO A 115 -13.18 0.74 10.32
N ALA A 116 -12.21 0.88 11.22
CA ALA A 116 -10.99 1.66 11.03
C ALA A 116 -11.24 3.16 10.69
N VAL A 117 -12.32 3.76 11.21
CA VAL A 117 -12.56 5.20 11.22
C VAL A 117 -12.50 5.71 12.66
N GLY A 118 -11.69 6.72 12.92
CA GLY A 118 -11.53 7.36 14.23
C GLY A 118 -11.66 8.88 14.16
N LYS A 119 -11.99 9.49 15.28
CA LYS A 119 -12.06 10.97 15.42
C LYS A 119 -10.67 11.53 15.70
N THR A 120 -10.34 12.65 15.09
CA THR A 120 -9.14 13.46 15.33
C THR A 120 -9.50 14.93 15.32
N LYS A 121 -8.55 15.82 15.65
CA LYS A 121 -8.72 17.27 15.49
C LYS A 121 -9.01 17.68 14.03
N ARG A 122 -8.60 16.85 13.04
CA ARG A 122 -8.87 17.03 11.61
C ARG A 122 -10.21 16.44 11.16
N GLY A 123 -11.03 15.97 12.09
CA GLY A 123 -12.30 15.29 11.80
C GLY A 123 -12.20 13.77 11.84
N LYS A 124 -13.25 13.10 11.35
CA LYS A 124 -13.31 11.64 11.24
C LYS A 124 -12.47 11.16 10.05
N GLY A 125 -11.68 10.12 10.25
CA GLY A 125 -10.86 9.59 9.17
C GLY A 125 -10.22 8.25 9.45
N THR A 126 -9.53 7.79 8.44
CA THR A 126 -8.71 6.59 8.44
C THR A 126 -7.26 7.01 8.27
N LYS A 127 -6.37 6.32 8.94
CA LYS A 127 -4.92 6.50 8.80
C LYS A 127 -4.36 5.34 8.01
N TRP A 128 -3.62 5.63 6.96
CA TRP A 128 -2.80 4.63 6.27
C TRP A 128 -1.34 4.84 6.64
N MET A 129 -0.73 3.73 7.02
CA MET A 129 0.68 3.63 7.31
C MET A 129 1.36 2.94 6.14
N VAL A 130 2.46 3.50 5.66
CA VAL A 130 3.23 2.96 4.53
C VAL A 130 4.69 2.85 4.91
N VAL A 131 5.30 1.73 4.58
CA VAL A 131 6.75 1.57 4.58
C VAL A 131 7.23 1.34 3.17
N VAL A 132 8.25 2.12 2.76
CA VAL A 132 8.85 2.04 1.43
C VAL A 132 10.32 1.71 1.53
N ASP A 133 10.89 1.13 0.48
CA ASP A 133 12.33 0.88 0.40
C ASP A 133 13.13 2.17 0.18
N GLY A 134 14.46 2.09 0.12
CA GLY A 134 15.34 3.23 -0.14
C GLY A 134 15.15 3.93 -1.48
N GLN A 135 14.32 3.40 -2.38
CA GLN A 135 13.96 4.01 -3.67
C GLN A 135 12.50 4.54 -3.70
N GLY A 136 11.71 4.27 -2.67
CA GLY A 136 10.31 4.68 -2.55
C GLY A 136 9.32 3.64 -3.06
N LEU A 137 9.73 2.39 -3.24
CA LEU A 137 8.80 1.32 -3.59
C LEU A 137 8.06 0.84 -2.33
N PRO A 138 6.72 0.80 -2.33
CA PRO A 138 5.96 0.33 -1.16
C PRO A 138 6.25 -1.15 -0.90
N LEU A 139 6.73 -1.44 0.33
CA LEU A 139 7.04 -2.79 0.83
C LEU A 139 5.95 -3.36 1.73
N GLY A 140 5.20 -2.50 2.40
CA GLY A 140 4.13 -2.86 3.31
C GLY A 140 3.24 -1.68 3.63
N ASN A 141 1.99 -1.97 3.95
CA ASN A 141 1.01 -0.98 4.37
C ASN A 141 0.12 -1.54 5.46
N GLN A 142 -0.55 -0.64 6.17
CA GLN A 142 -1.61 -0.95 7.12
C GLN A 142 -2.64 0.18 7.15
N VAL A 143 -3.89 -0.17 7.41
CA VAL A 143 -5.00 0.79 7.52
C VAL A 143 -5.56 0.74 8.93
N TYR A 144 -5.62 1.90 9.59
CA TYR A 144 -6.07 2.05 10.97
C TYR A 144 -7.12 3.15 11.10
N ALA A 145 -7.83 3.15 12.22
CA ALA A 145 -8.53 4.36 12.66
C ALA A 145 -7.53 5.53 12.79
N ALA A 146 -7.99 6.74 12.52
CA ALA A 146 -7.09 7.89 12.55
C ALA A 146 -6.59 8.28 13.95
N SER A 147 -7.29 7.85 15.01
CA SER A 147 -7.02 8.23 16.41
C SER A 147 -5.69 7.74 16.98
N PRO A 148 -5.21 6.48 16.77
CA PRO A 148 -3.97 6.01 17.37
C PRO A 148 -2.74 6.79 16.89
N HIS A 149 -1.79 7.00 17.79
CA HIS A 149 -0.51 7.63 17.45
C HIS A 149 0.33 6.72 16.55
N GLU A 150 0.95 7.28 15.54
CA GLU A 150 1.72 6.54 14.51
C GLU A 150 2.88 5.73 15.08
N VAL A 151 3.53 6.24 16.13
CA VAL A 151 4.61 5.54 16.83
C VAL A 151 4.19 4.15 17.33
N GLY A 152 2.93 4.01 17.78
CA GLY A 152 2.37 2.73 18.21
C GLY A 152 2.04 1.78 17.07
N LEU A 153 1.89 2.29 15.84
CA LEU A 153 1.55 1.52 14.64
C LEU A 153 2.79 1.07 13.85
N ALA A 154 3.97 1.60 14.18
CA ALA A 154 5.21 1.40 13.43
C ALA A 154 5.59 -0.08 13.31
N GLU A 155 5.57 -0.83 14.42
CA GLU A 155 6.00 -2.24 14.43
C GLU A 155 5.07 -3.13 13.62
N ALA A 156 3.76 -2.93 13.74
CA ALA A 156 2.77 -3.69 12.96
C ALA A 156 2.89 -3.37 11.45
N THR A 157 3.16 -2.11 11.10
CA THR A 157 3.40 -1.72 9.71
C THR A 157 4.68 -2.37 9.15
N LEU A 158 5.77 -2.39 9.93
CA LEU A 158 7.00 -3.07 9.55
C LEU A 158 6.82 -4.60 9.48
N ALA A 159 5.96 -5.19 10.31
CA ALA A 159 5.64 -6.61 10.25
C ALA A 159 4.82 -7.01 9.01
N ALA A 160 4.16 -6.03 8.35
CA ALA A 160 3.45 -6.28 7.10
C ALA A 160 4.40 -6.51 5.91
N ILE A 161 5.68 -6.16 6.02
CA ILE A 161 6.69 -6.44 4.98
C ILE A 161 6.84 -7.96 4.82
N ARG A 162 6.50 -8.46 3.64
CA ARG A 162 6.58 -9.87 3.28
C ARG A 162 6.97 -9.99 1.80
N VAL A 163 8.25 -9.82 1.52
CA VAL A 163 8.77 -9.94 0.15
C VAL A 163 9.28 -11.35 -0.06
N PRO A 164 8.79 -12.10 -1.07
CA PRO A 164 9.27 -13.45 -1.36
C PRO A 164 10.79 -13.52 -1.44
N GLY A 165 11.36 -14.61 -0.92
CA GLY A 165 12.79 -14.90 -1.00
C GLY A 165 13.20 -15.25 -2.43
N ARG A 166 14.51 -15.36 -2.65
CA ARG A 166 15.05 -15.82 -3.94
C ARG A 166 14.78 -17.31 -4.14
N GLY A 167 14.32 -17.67 -5.32
CA GLY A 167 14.04 -19.05 -5.69
C GLY A 167 12.78 -19.64 -5.05
N ARG A 168 12.42 -20.87 -5.44
CA ARG A 168 11.28 -21.59 -4.84
C ARG A 168 11.63 -22.01 -3.39
N GLY A 169 10.84 -21.54 -2.42
CA GLY A 169 10.99 -21.92 -1.00
C GLY A 169 11.94 -21.03 -0.19
N GLY A 170 12.52 -19.99 -0.74
CA GLY A 170 13.34 -19.04 0.02
C GLY A 170 12.54 -18.30 1.11
N ARG A 171 13.13 -18.15 2.33
CA ARG A 171 12.47 -17.42 3.42
C ARG A 171 12.15 -15.98 3.01
N PRO A 172 10.92 -15.51 3.16
CA PRO A 172 10.55 -14.13 2.82
C PRO A 172 11.40 -13.11 3.58
N ARG A 173 11.87 -12.08 2.88
CA ARG A 173 12.54 -10.95 3.50
C ARG A 173 11.50 -10.02 4.13
N GLN A 174 11.75 -9.60 5.38
CA GLN A 174 10.75 -8.96 6.21
C GLN A 174 11.24 -7.66 6.87
N LYS A 175 12.51 -7.34 6.73
CA LYS A 175 13.06 -6.19 7.44
C LYS A 175 14.19 -5.50 6.66
N PRO A 176 14.20 -4.15 6.63
CA PRO A 176 15.34 -3.35 6.23
C PRO A 176 16.39 -3.31 7.34
N ALA A 177 17.61 -2.88 7.02
CA ALA A 177 18.64 -2.63 8.03
C ALA A 177 18.31 -1.39 8.86
N ARG A 178 17.73 -0.36 8.25
CA ARG A 178 17.38 0.92 8.90
C ARG A 178 15.97 1.33 8.53
N VAL A 179 15.31 2.03 9.45
CA VAL A 179 14.02 2.70 9.21
C VAL A 179 14.18 4.17 9.54
N ILE A 180 13.85 5.01 8.57
CA ILE A 180 13.88 6.47 8.69
C ILE A 180 12.43 6.94 8.80
N ALA A 181 12.15 7.70 9.87
CA ALA A 181 10.81 8.20 10.16
C ALA A 181 10.87 9.63 10.70
N ASP A 182 9.73 10.29 10.80
CA ASP A 182 9.68 11.66 11.29
C ASP A 182 9.93 11.77 12.80
N ARG A 183 9.96 13.02 13.30
CA ARG A 183 10.14 13.34 14.72
C ARG A 183 9.02 12.77 15.61
N GLY A 184 7.85 12.48 15.08
CA GLY A 184 6.74 11.83 15.78
C GLY A 184 7.10 10.43 16.28
N TYR A 185 8.06 9.77 15.61
CA TYR A 185 8.55 8.43 15.97
C TYR A 185 9.73 8.45 16.96
N ASP A 186 10.12 9.62 17.51
CA ASP A 186 11.13 9.69 18.56
C ASP A 186 10.63 9.03 19.86
N SER A 187 10.98 7.76 20.03
CA SER A 187 10.58 6.91 21.15
C SER A 187 11.67 5.90 21.47
N ASP A 188 12.28 6.02 22.66
CA ASP A 188 13.31 5.09 23.09
C ASP A 188 12.79 3.65 23.23
N PRO A 189 11.58 3.39 23.75
CA PRO A 189 11.00 2.06 23.74
C PRO A 189 10.89 1.47 22.33
N LEU A 190 10.49 2.27 21.33
CA LEU A 190 10.42 1.80 19.93
C LEU A 190 11.82 1.50 19.39
N ARG A 191 12.81 2.37 19.66
CA ARG A 191 14.22 2.12 19.29
C ARG A 191 14.73 0.81 19.85
N CYS A 192 14.51 0.55 21.15
CA CYS A 192 14.94 -0.70 21.80
C CYS A 192 14.28 -1.93 21.17
N ARG A 193 12.95 -1.90 20.89
CA ARG A 193 12.27 -3.03 20.29
C ARG A 193 12.73 -3.30 18.85
N LEU A 194 12.96 -2.26 18.06
CA LEU A 194 13.47 -2.39 16.69
C LEU A 194 14.93 -2.85 16.68
N ALA A 195 15.78 -2.38 17.61
CA ALA A 195 17.16 -2.83 17.76
C ALA A 195 17.25 -4.34 18.06
N ARG A 196 16.36 -4.89 18.92
CA ARG A 196 16.26 -6.36 19.14
C ARG A 196 15.95 -7.12 17.85
N ARG A 197 15.26 -6.50 16.91
CA ARG A 197 15.00 -7.03 15.57
C ARG A 197 16.12 -6.72 14.57
N ARG A 198 17.23 -6.14 15.02
CA ARG A 198 18.35 -5.66 14.18
C ARG A 198 17.90 -4.65 13.13
N ILE A 199 17.05 -3.70 13.53
CA ILE A 199 16.56 -2.57 12.72
C ILE A 199 16.97 -1.30 13.45
N GLU A 200 17.79 -0.46 12.83
CA GLU A 200 18.13 0.86 13.34
C GLU A 200 16.99 1.85 13.04
N LEU A 201 16.42 2.49 14.07
CA LEU A 201 15.44 3.56 13.88
C LEU A 201 16.16 4.92 13.86
N ILE A 202 16.04 5.64 12.76
CA ILE A 202 16.54 7.01 12.58
C ILE A 202 15.35 7.96 12.57
N ALA A 203 15.18 8.72 13.64
CA ALA A 203 14.15 9.76 13.78
C ALA A 203 14.75 10.93 14.57
N PRO A 204 14.60 12.19 14.12
CA PRO A 204 15.08 13.35 14.86
C PRO A 204 14.45 13.42 16.25
N HIS A 205 15.21 13.82 17.25
CA HIS A 205 14.70 13.98 18.60
C HIS A 205 13.64 15.10 18.68
N ARG A 206 12.66 14.92 19.54
CA ARG A 206 11.67 15.95 19.85
C ARG A 206 12.35 17.13 20.53
N ARG A 207 11.86 18.34 20.30
CA ARG A 207 12.42 19.56 20.91
C ARG A 207 12.34 19.56 22.45
N ASN A 208 11.32 18.92 23.00
CA ASN A 208 11.07 18.79 24.43
C ASN A 208 11.63 17.49 25.02
N ARG A 209 12.62 16.86 24.37
CA ARG A 209 13.28 15.67 24.91
C ARG A 209 14.18 16.05 26.08
N SER A 210 13.96 15.44 27.24
CA SER A 210 14.76 15.61 28.44
C SER A 210 15.95 14.63 28.55
N LYS A 211 15.88 13.49 27.81
CA LYS A 211 16.92 12.45 27.83
C LYS A 211 18.05 12.77 26.87
N PRO A 212 19.30 12.25 27.14
CA PRO A 212 20.39 12.40 26.22
C PRO A 212 20.08 11.92 24.79
N PRO A 213 20.76 12.49 23.77
CA PRO A 213 20.62 12.01 22.40
C PRO A 213 21.04 10.53 22.27
N THR A 214 20.29 9.75 21.48
CA THR A 214 20.57 8.33 21.19
C THR A 214 21.16 8.11 19.80
N GLN A 215 21.35 9.17 19.03
CA GLN A 215 21.92 9.13 17.68
C GLN A 215 22.65 10.44 17.38
N ASP A 216 23.70 10.35 16.60
CA ASP A 216 24.55 11.48 16.20
C ASP A 216 24.13 12.09 14.84
N GLY A 217 24.83 13.15 14.43
CA GLY A 217 24.61 13.83 13.16
C GLY A 217 24.86 12.95 11.92
N ARG A 218 25.61 11.84 12.05
CA ARG A 218 25.86 10.90 10.93
C ARG A 218 24.59 10.12 10.58
N ALA A 219 23.90 9.58 11.57
CA ALA A 219 22.61 8.93 11.37
C ALA A 219 21.57 9.92 10.83
N LEU A 220 21.51 11.12 11.41
CA LEU A 220 20.55 12.16 11.02
C LEU A 220 20.75 12.73 9.61
N ARG A 221 21.95 12.62 9.02
CA ARG A 221 22.11 12.99 7.59
C ARG A 221 21.20 12.18 6.66
N ARG A 222 20.88 10.94 7.00
CA ARG A 222 19.96 10.09 6.23
C ARG A 222 18.53 10.60 6.27
N TYR A 223 18.14 11.31 7.33
CA TYR A 223 16.82 11.92 7.45
C TYR A 223 16.51 12.92 6.34
N ARG A 224 17.51 13.56 5.75
CA ARG A 224 17.33 14.45 4.59
C ARG A 224 16.67 13.78 3.40
N ARG A 225 16.73 12.44 3.32
CA ARG A 225 16.10 11.63 2.26
C ARG A 225 14.64 11.27 2.54
N ARG A 226 14.04 11.74 3.64
CA ARG A 226 12.65 11.43 3.99
C ARG A 226 11.64 11.82 2.89
N TRP A 227 11.98 12.78 2.04
CA TRP A 227 11.18 13.11 0.86
C TRP A 227 10.82 11.89 0.00
N ILE A 228 11.56 10.78 0.09
CA ILE A 228 11.31 9.53 -0.65
C ILE A 228 9.94 8.95 -0.28
N VAL A 229 9.59 8.85 1.00
CA VAL A 229 8.27 8.36 1.42
C VAL A 229 7.18 9.38 1.12
N GLU A 230 7.46 10.68 1.27
CA GLU A 230 6.53 11.75 0.93
C GLU A 230 6.16 11.70 -0.55
N ARG A 231 7.13 11.49 -1.43
CA ARG A 231 6.90 11.26 -2.87
C ARG A 231 6.00 10.05 -3.11
N THR A 232 6.22 8.95 -2.40
CA THR A 232 5.38 7.75 -2.57
C THR A 232 3.96 7.98 -2.07
N ILE A 233 3.80 8.70 -0.96
CA ILE A 233 2.49 9.14 -0.47
C ILE A 233 1.81 10.04 -1.53
N ALA A 234 2.54 10.95 -2.17
CA ALA A 234 2.01 11.75 -3.26
C ALA A 234 1.58 10.89 -4.47
N TRP A 235 2.36 9.86 -4.83
CA TRP A 235 1.95 8.92 -5.88
C TRP A 235 0.68 8.14 -5.52
N LEU A 236 0.53 7.72 -4.26
CA LEU A 236 -0.70 7.10 -3.75
C LEU A 236 -1.87 8.09 -3.77
N GLY A 237 -1.60 9.38 -3.51
CA GLY A 237 -2.58 10.47 -3.59
C GLY A 237 -3.14 10.72 -5.01
N ASN A 238 -2.44 10.30 -6.08
CA ASN A 238 -2.97 10.33 -7.44
C ASN A 238 -4.14 9.35 -7.64
N TYR A 239 -4.31 8.40 -6.74
CA TYR A 239 -5.47 7.52 -6.69
C TYR A 239 -6.55 8.17 -5.80
N ARG A 240 -7.37 9.01 -6.41
CA ARG A 240 -8.33 9.89 -5.71
C ARG A 240 -9.26 9.16 -4.74
N ARG A 241 -9.56 7.87 -5.01
CA ARG A 241 -10.39 7.05 -4.11
C ARG A 241 -9.72 6.76 -2.77
N LEU A 242 -8.38 6.85 -2.69
CA LEU A 242 -7.63 6.72 -1.43
C LEU A 242 -7.62 8.01 -0.61
N VAL A 243 -7.62 9.18 -1.26
CA VAL A 243 -7.50 10.49 -0.61
C VAL A 243 -8.67 10.79 0.33
N THR A 244 -9.88 10.37 -0.07
CA THR A 244 -11.08 10.48 0.76
C THR A 244 -11.76 9.12 0.81
N ARG A 245 -11.99 8.62 2.01
CA ARG A 245 -12.66 7.34 2.20
C ARG A 245 -14.18 7.49 2.11
N TRP A 246 -14.74 7.05 1.00
CA TRP A 246 -16.18 6.98 0.76
C TRP A 246 -16.76 5.61 1.14
N ASP A 247 -15.93 4.57 1.09
CA ASP A 247 -16.35 3.19 1.27
C ASP A 247 -16.51 2.82 2.74
N ARG A 248 -17.67 2.27 3.11
CA ARG A 248 -17.90 1.74 4.46
C ARG A 248 -17.11 0.45 4.69
N SER A 249 -17.01 -0.41 3.68
CA SER A 249 -16.23 -1.64 3.77
C SER A 249 -14.73 -1.34 3.88
N LEU A 250 -14.10 -1.88 4.92
CA LEU A 250 -12.65 -1.84 5.06
C LEU A 250 -11.97 -2.69 3.98
N THR A 251 -12.54 -3.86 3.64
CA THR A 251 -12.07 -4.75 2.58
C THR A 251 -11.94 -4.00 1.24
N ILE A 252 -12.98 -3.26 0.85
CA ILE A 252 -12.96 -2.46 -0.39
C ILE A 252 -11.86 -1.41 -0.35
N TYR A 253 -11.71 -0.69 0.76
CA TYR A 253 -10.70 0.36 0.89
C TYR A 253 -9.27 -0.22 0.88
N GLN A 254 -9.06 -1.36 1.55
CA GLN A 254 -7.78 -2.09 1.51
C GLN A 254 -7.47 -2.63 0.11
N GLY A 255 -8.46 -3.18 -0.59
CA GLY A 255 -8.30 -3.63 -1.97
C GLY A 255 -7.82 -2.51 -2.89
N PHE A 256 -8.41 -1.33 -2.80
CA PHE A 256 -7.93 -0.14 -3.52
C PHE A 256 -6.49 0.21 -3.15
N PHE A 257 -6.14 0.11 -1.88
CA PHE A 257 -4.79 0.44 -1.42
C PHE A 257 -3.76 -0.57 -1.94
N HIS A 258 -4.06 -1.88 -1.89
CA HIS A 258 -3.18 -2.91 -2.44
C HIS A 258 -3.00 -2.76 -3.95
N ILE A 259 -4.08 -2.46 -4.69
CA ILE A 259 -4.01 -2.18 -6.13
C ILE A 259 -3.10 -0.97 -6.41
N ALA A 260 -3.25 0.13 -5.68
CA ALA A 260 -2.40 1.30 -5.86
C ALA A 260 -0.91 0.95 -5.61
N CYS A 261 -0.61 0.19 -4.54
CA CYS A 261 0.74 -0.25 -4.23
C CYS A 261 1.33 -1.13 -5.34
N PHE A 262 0.61 -2.17 -5.78
CA PHE A 262 1.16 -3.02 -6.83
C PHE A 262 1.31 -2.30 -8.17
N MET A 263 0.44 -1.37 -8.51
CA MET A 263 0.57 -0.56 -9.72
C MET A 263 1.82 0.33 -9.70
N ILE A 264 2.21 0.84 -8.54
CA ILE A 264 3.48 1.57 -8.38
C ILE A 264 4.67 0.63 -8.60
N VAL A 265 4.65 -0.55 -7.98
CA VAL A 265 5.72 -1.55 -8.10
C VAL A 265 5.81 -2.09 -9.52
N LEU A 266 4.68 -2.40 -10.17
CA LEU A 266 4.61 -2.91 -11.54
C LEU A 266 5.28 -1.98 -12.56
N ARG A 267 5.16 -0.66 -12.39
CA ARG A 267 5.88 0.31 -13.23
C ARG A 267 7.39 0.13 -13.17
N ARG A 268 7.92 -0.32 -12.02
CA ARG A 268 9.35 -0.59 -11.87
C ARG A 268 9.73 -1.94 -12.46
N VAL A 269 8.87 -2.95 -12.34
CA VAL A 269 9.07 -4.29 -12.93
C VAL A 269 9.17 -4.23 -14.45
N LEU A 270 8.45 -3.30 -15.08
CA LEU A 270 8.40 -3.13 -16.56
C LEU A 270 9.47 -2.18 -17.12
N LYS A 271 10.33 -1.62 -16.25
CA LYS A 271 11.53 -0.86 -16.67
C LYS A 271 12.77 -1.75 -16.68
#